data_50b6d50a7caa3aba481ae2cea6f7927d
#
_entry.id   50b6d50a7caa3aba481ae2cea6f7927d
#
_cell.length_a   1.000
_cell.length_b   1.000
_cell.length_c   1.000
_cell.angle_alpha   90.00
_cell.angle_beta   90.00
_cell.angle_gamma   90.00
#
_symmetry.space_group_name_H-M   'P 1'
#
loop_
_entity.id
_entity.type
_entity.pdbx_description
1 polymer ?
#
loop_
_entity_poly.entity_id
_entity_poly.type
_entity_poly.pdbx_seq_one_letter_code
_entity_poly.pdbx_strand_id
1 'polypeptide(L)'
;MSRIALTRLLVANDRSARRRLAGIVAGVMVGVALFLMLLAAAQAFPERSMRSTWPSTALLPGLSQQSRHTDLQPDHILKDSELAVASSSDVTGSKPITVLQVALPESGTTSVRIPGSDVVPKQGEYLASPALAKRIASLPADQLGDRYGKQVGVLDPDAVEGPDSLVAVVGTDLGTVASSQSYIPPQVVTSFQGIPYENEAYRIAMLIGAIAVLVPALLLVGIVTDLGAAQRAERFAT
;
A
#
# COMPACT_ATOMS: atom_id res chain seq x y z
N MET A 1 -44.18 31.90 -14.55
CA MET A 1 -42.79 32.15 -14.13
C MET A 1 -42.29 30.98 -13.28
N SER A 2 -41.20 30.35 -13.67
CA SER A 2 -40.64 29.19 -12.96
C SER A 2 -40.21 29.57 -11.55
N ARG A 3 -40.53 28.74 -10.52
CA ARG A 3 -40.16 28.94 -9.13
C ARG A 3 -38.64 29.13 -8.93
N ILE A 4 -37.84 28.57 -9.84
CA ILE A 4 -36.38 28.72 -9.90
C ILE A 4 -35.94 30.14 -10.28
N ALA A 5 -36.67 30.83 -11.16
CA ALA A 5 -36.34 32.21 -11.57
C ALA A 5 -36.59 33.22 -10.43
N LEU A 6 -37.63 33.02 -9.63
CA LEU A 6 -37.97 33.85 -8.47
C LEU A 6 -36.93 33.68 -7.33
N THR A 7 -36.52 32.45 -7.04
CA THR A 7 -35.47 32.17 -6.03
C THR A 7 -34.12 32.78 -6.44
N ARG A 8 -33.81 32.74 -7.73
CA ARG A 8 -32.57 33.35 -8.28
C ARG A 8 -32.53 34.86 -8.16
N LEU A 9 -33.67 35.51 -8.37
CA LEU A 9 -33.80 36.97 -8.23
C LEU A 9 -33.73 37.45 -6.76
N LEU A 10 -34.35 36.72 -5.83
CA LEU A 10 -34.32 37.03 -4.39
C LEU A 10 -32.93 36.88 -3.79
N VAL A 11 -32.20 35.81 -4.15
CA VAL A 11 -30.82 35.60 -3.69
C VAL A 11 -29.85 36.57 -4.36
N ALA A 12 -30.15 37.04 -5.57
CA ALA A 12 -29.27 37.93 -6.35
C ALA A 12 -29.21 39.35 -5.74
N ASN A 13 -30.23 39.78 -5.01
CA ASN A 13 -30.35 41.18 -4.55
C ASN A 13 -29.90 41.40 -3.10
N ASP A 14 -29.72 40.34 -2.29
CA ASP A 14 -29.28 40.45 -0.89
C ASP A 14 -27.84 39.95 -0.70
N ARG A 15 -26.93 40.89 -0.40
CA ARG A 15 -25.50 40.56 -0.12
C ARG A 15 -25.33 39.66 1.07
N SER A 16 -26.22 39.70 2.07
CA SER A 16 -26.15 38.85 3.25
C SER A 16 -26.54 37.41 2.93
N ALA A 17 -27.57 37.21 2.11
CA ALA A 17 -28.02 35.91 1.62
C ALA A 17 -26.93 35.21 0.78
N ARG A 18 -26.23 35.97 -0.09
CA ARG A 18 -25.12 35.43 -0.89
C ARG A 18 -23.95 34.96 -0.02
N ARG A 19 -23.56 35.77 0.99
CA ARG A 19 -22.47 35.37 1.92
C ARG A 19 -22.82 34.11 2.71
N ARG A 20 -24.05 33.98 3.16
CA ARG A 20 -24.53 32.77 3.86
C ARG A 20 -24.54 31.57 2.93
N LEU A 21 -25.07 31.69 1.70
CA LEU A 21 -25.05 30.62 0.71
C LEU A 21 -23.63 30.22 0.34
N ALA A 22 -22.73 31.19 0.13
CA ALA A 22 -21.33 30.92 -0.14
C ALA A 22 -20.64 30.16 1.03
N GLY A 23 -20.93 30.54 2.27
CA GLY A 23 -20.41 29.81 3.46
C GLY A 23 -20.90 28.37 3.53
N ILE A 24 -22.18 28.11 3.23
CA ILE A 24 -22.74 26.76 3.23
C ILE A 24 -22.08 25.91 2.12
N VAL A 25 -22.03 26.46 0.89
CA VAL A 25 -21.41 25.77 -0.26
C VAL A 25 -19.94 25.47 0.03
N ALA A 26 -19.20 26.43 0.59
CA ALA A 26 -17.81 26.22 0.96
C ALA A 26 -17.67 25.12 2.05
N GLY A 27 -18.51 25.15 3.09
CA GLY A 27 -18.50 24.14 4.14
C GLY A 27 -18.80 22.74 3.61
N VAL A 28 -19.82 22.60 2.75
CA VAL A 28 -20.16 21.33 2.11
C VAL A 28 -19.04 20.84 1.20
N MET A 29 -18.44 21.73 0.41
CA MET A 29 -17.32 21.34 -0.47
C MET A 29 -16.12 20.85 0.34
N VAL A 30 -15.76 21.52 1.42
CA VAL A 30 -14.67 21.10 2.30
C VAL A 30 -15.01 19.75 2.95
N GLY A 31 -16.22 19.55 3.45
CA GLY A 31 -16.67 18.28 4.03
C GLY A 31 -16.61 17.12 3.04
N VAL A 32 -17.08 17.33 1.81
CA VAL A 32 -17.03 16.33 0.74
C VAL A 32 -15.57 16.04 0.33
N ALA A 33 -14.73 17.07 0.20
CA ALA A 33 -13.33 16.89 -0.14
C ALA A 33 -12.57 16.07 0.92
N LEU A 34 -12.78 16.36 2.20
CA LEU A 34 -12.20 15.59 3.31
C LEU A 34 -12.70 14.15 3.33
N PHE A 35 -14.00 13.93 3.09
CA PHE A 35 -14.57 12.60 3.01
C PHE A 35 -13.97 11.78 1.85
N LEU A 36 -13.85 12.37 0.66
CA LEU A 36 -13.24 11.73 -0.49
C LEU A 36 -11.76 11.44 -0.27
N MET A 37 -11.05 12.34 0.42
CA MET A 37 -9.64 12.14 0.78
C MET A 37 -9.46 10.96 1.75
N LEU A 38 -10.34 10.84 2.75
CA LEU A 38 -10.36 9.70 3.66
C LEU A 38 -10.68 8.38 2.93
N LEU A 39 -11.63 8.41 2.01
CA LEU A 39 -11.98 7.25 1.21
C LEU A 39 -10.83 6.80 0.30
N ALA A 40 -10.16 7.74 -0.35
CA ALA A 40 -8.98 7.46 -1.18
C ALA A 40 -7.82 6.89 -0.35
N ALA A 41 -7.57 7.45 0.85
CA ALA A 41 -6.58 6.92 1.78
C ALA A 41 -6.91 5.48 2.20
N ALA A 42 -8.19 5.19 2.51
CA ALA A 42 -8.63 3.86 2.90
C ALA A 42 -8.38 2.79 1.81
N GLN A 43 -8.42 3.16 0.53
CA GLN A 43 -8.12 2.26 -0.58
C GLN A 43 -6.62 2.13 -0.86
N ALA A 44 -5.85 3.19 -0.67
CA ALA A 44 -4.41 3.18 -0.94
C ALA A 44 -3.61 2.34 0.07
N PHE A 45 -4.06 2.26 1.32
CA PHE A 45 -3.35 1.53 2.37
C PHE A 45 -3.22 0.03 2.13
N PRO A 46 -4.28 -0.73 1.76
CA PRO A 46 -4.18 -2.15 1.48
C PRO A 46 -3.23 -2.46 0.31
N GLU A 47 -3.27 -1.67 -0.75
CA GLU A 47 -2.39 -1.85 -1.91
C GLU A 47 -0.93 -1.63 -1.55
N ARG A 48 -0.63 -0.57 -0.80
CA ARG A 48 0.72 -0.30 -0.31
C ARG A 48 1.22 -1.42 0.59
N SER A 49 0.35 -1.92 1.48
CA SER A 49 0.66 -3.04 2.35
C SER A 49 0.98 -4.31 1.56
N MET A 50 0.21 -4.63 0.53
CA MET A 50 0.51 -5.79 -0.32
C MET A 50 1.88 -5.68 -0.99
N ARG A 51 2.26 -4.47 -1.43
CA ARG A 51 3.58 -4.22 -2.05
C ARG A 51 4.73 -4.30 -1.06
N SER A 52 4.52 -3.91 0.20
CA SER A 52 5.55 -3.96 1.24
C SER A 52 5.75 -5.35 1.83
N THR A 53 4.70 -6.17 1.82
CA THR A 53 4.70 -7.44 2.53
C THR A 53 5.09 -8.64 1.69
N TRP A 54 4.98 -8.60 0.35
CA TRP A 54 5.30 -9.77 -0.47
C TRP A 54 6.74 -10.31 -0.28
N PRO A 55 7.79 -9.50 -0.04
CA PRO A 55 9.12 -10.04 0.21
C PRO A 55 9.27 -10.71 1.57
N SER A 56 8.34 -10.45 2.47
CA SER A 56 8.36 -10.98 3.84
C SER A 56 7.18 -11.89 4.17
N THR A 57 6.15 -11.99 3.32
CA THR A 57 4.94 -12.80 3.59
C THR A 57 5.15 -14.28 3.48
N ALA A 58 6.18 -14.68 2.75
CA ALA A 58 6.67 -16.05 2.88
C ALA A 58 6.84 -16.45 4.35
N LEU A 59 6.81 -15.51 5.27
CA LEU A 59 7.54 -15.55 6.51
C LEU A 59 6.68 -15.29 7.75
N LEU A 60 5.36 -15.11 7.62
CA LEU A 60 4.51 -14.88 8.77
C LEU A 60 3.80 -16.17 9.19
N PRO A 61 4.26 -16.83 10.28
CA PRO A 61 3.58 -18.00 10.83
C PRO A 61 2.14 -17.62 11.21
N GLY A 62 1.18 -18.43 10.78
CA GLY A 62 -0.24 -18.22 11.10
C GLY A 62 -1.05 -17.50 10.02
N LEU A 63 -0.41 -16.81 9.07
CA LEU A 63 -1.08 -16.27 7.87
C LEU A 63 -0.99 -17.22 6.67
N SER A 64 -0.29 -18.33 6.85
CA SER A 64 -0.01 -19.37 5.84
C SER A 64 -1.25 -20.10 5.31
N GLN A 65 -2.42 -19.98 5.94
CA GLN A 65 -3.64 -20.61 5.41
C GLN A 65 -4.21 -19.92 4.17
N GLN A 66 -3.86 -18.65 3.93
CA GLN A 66 -4.27 -17.92 2.71
C GLN A 66 -3.15 -17.81 1.67
N SER A 67 -1.90 -17.92 2.09
CA SER A 67 -0.74 -17.99 1.20
C SER A 67 -0.30 -19.46 1.09
N ARG A 68 -0.06 -19.92 -0.13
CA ARG A 68 0.41 -21.29 -0.43
C ARG A 68 1.88 -21.45 -0.03
N HIS A 69 2.18 -21.21 1.25
CA HIS A 69 3.52 -21.26 1.80
C HIS A 69 3.61 -22.44 2.78
N THR A 70 4.67 -23.18 2.71
CA THR A 70 4.97 -24.30 3.59
C THR A 70 6.39 -24.15 4.08
N ASP A 71 6.63 -24.44 5.37
CA ASP A 71 7.99 -24.42 5.92
C ASP A 71 8.88 -25.39 5.12
N LEU A 72 10.07 -24.94 4.77
CA LEU A 72 11.04 -25.76 4.06
C LEU A 72 11.52 -26.89 4.97
N GLN A 73 11.20 -28.11 4.58
CA GLN A 73 11.70 -29.30 5.27
C GLN A 73 13.12 -29.64 4.77
N PRO A 74 13.99 -30.21 5.60
CA PRO A 74 15.38 -30.51 5.23
C PRO A 74 15.54 -31.45 4.03
N ASP A 75 14.57 -32.31 3.79
CA ASP A 75 14.52 -33.31 2.72
C ASP A 75 13.59 -32.93 1.57
N HIS A 76 13.10 -31.68 1.55
CA HIS A 76 12.19 -31.23 0.50
C HIS A 76 12.90 -31.06 -0.84
N ILE A 77 12.39 -31.76 -1.85
CA ILE A 77 12.83 -31.59 -3.24
C ILE A 77 11.91 -30.60 -3.92
N LEU A 78 12.48 -29.46 -4.32
CA LEU A 78 11.74 -28.43 -5.02
C LEU A 78 11.24 -28.88 -6.39
N LYS A 79 9.98 -28.60 -6.68
CA LYS A 79 9.37 -28.79 -8.00
C LYS A 79 9.50 -27.52 -8.82
N ASP A 80 9.33 -27.62 -10.14
CA ASP A 80 9.35 -26.45 -11.05
C ASP A 80 8.25 -25.42 -10.76
N SER A 81 7.23 -25.77 -9.97
CA SER A 81 6.18 -24.87 -9.48
C SER A 81 6.49 -24.26 -8.11
N GLU A 82 7.68 -24.41 -7.60
CA GLU A 82 8.08 -24.02 -6.26
C GLU A 82 9.37 -23.20 -6.28
N LEU A 83 9.55 -22.38 -5.24
CA LEU A 83 10.81 -21.72 -4.90
C LEU A 83 11.03 -21.88 -3.40
N ALA A 84 12.25 -22.14 -2.97
CA ALA A 84 12.61 -21.96 -1.58
C ALA A 84 13.00 -20.52 -1.34
N VAL A 85 12.52 -19.95 -0.23
CA VAL A 85 12.75 -18.55 0.10
C VAL A 85 13.11 -18.37 1.57
N ALA A 86 13.98 -17.42 1.85
CA ALA A 86 14.26 -16.93 3.20
C ALA A 86 14.38 -15.40 3.14
N SER A 87 13.85 -14.72 4.15
CA SER A 87 14.02 -13.27 4.25
C SER A 87 15.06 -12.92 5.29
N SER A 88 15.83 -11.93 4.99
CA SER A 88 16.78 -11.34 5.92
C SER A 88 16.78 -9.83 5.78
N SER A 89 17.39 -9.15 6.71
CA SER A 89 17.60 -7.70 6.65
C SER A 89 19.09 -7.43 6.60
N ASP A 90 19.47 -6.57 5.68
CA ASP A 90 20.81 -6.02 5.58
C ASP A 90 20.74 -4.49 5.80
N VAL A 91 21.86 -3.82 5.91
CA VAL A 91 21.92 -2.39 6.12
C VAL A 91 22.92 -1.71 5.20
N THR A 92 22.58 -0.52 4.72
CA THR A 92 23.51 0.38 4.07
C THR A 92 23.48 1.74 4.74
N GLY A 93 24.56 2.06 5.48
CA GLY A 93 24.54 3.20 6.40
C GLY A 93 23.50 2.99 7.50
N SER A 94 22.51 3.87 7.59
CA SER A 94 21.39 3.77 8.55
C SER A 94 20.09 3.21 7.93
N LYS A 95 20.10 2.83 6.65
CA LYS A 95 18.88 2.37 5.96
C LYS A 95 18.86 0.85 5.88
N PRO A 96 17.76 0.21 6.33
CA PRO A 96 17.58 -1.23 6.18
C PRO A 96 17.33 -1.59 4.71
N ILE A 97 17.85 -2.73 4.29
CA ILE A 97 17.59 -3.37 3.00
C ILE A 97 16.84 -4.66 3.30
N THR A 98 15.67 -4.84 2.70
CA THR A 98 14.97 -6.12 2.75
C THR A 98 15.60 -7.06 1.72
N VAL A 99 16.15 -8.17 2.16
CA VAL A 99 16.77 -9.17 1.32
C VAL A 99 15.92 -10.43 1.31
N LEU A 100 15.39 -10.78 0.14
CA LEU A 100 14.73 -12.05 -0.10
C LEU A 100 15.70 -12.98 -0.82
N GLN A 101 16.16 -13.99 -0.12
CA GLN A 101 16.95 -15.07 -0.71
C GLN A 101 16.01 -16.04 -1.41
N VAL A 102 16.34 -16.45 -2.62
CA VAL A 102 15.56 -17.42 -3.41
C VAL A 102 16.44 -18.53 -3.93
N ALA A 103 15.99 -19.76 -3.83
CA ALA A 103 16.65 -20.90 -4.46
C ALA A 103 15.71 -21.57 -5.46
N LEU A 104 16.23 -21.78 -6.66
CA LEU A 104 15.57 -22.49 -7.74
C LEU A 104 15.61 -24.01 -7.52
N PRO A 105 14.66 -24.76 -8.12
CA PRO A 105 14.77 -26.19 -8.26
C PRO A 105 16.06 -26.63 -9.00
N GLU A 106 16.45 -27.90 -8.87
CA GLU A 106 17.63 -28.46 -9.59
C GLU A 106 17.54 -28.30 -11.12
N SER A 107 16.33 -28.26 -11.68
CA SER A 107 16.09 -27.96 -13.10
C SER A 107 16.58 -26.56 -13.53
N GLY A 108 16.80 -25.66 -12.56
CA GLY A 108 17.20 -24.28 -12.81
C GLY A 108 16.08 -23.40 -13.41
N THR A 109 14.83 -23.90 -13.41
CA THR A 109 13.66 -23.19 -13.94
C THR A 109 12.49 -23.27 -12.96
N THR A 110 11.62 -22.26 -12.97
CA THR A 110 10.41 -22.27 -12.16
C THR A 110 9.28 -21.54 -12.87
N SER A 111 8.04 -21.93 -12.57
CA SER A 111 6.86 -21.20 -12.99
C SER A 111 6.45 -20.10 -12.02
N VAL A 112 7.11 -20.01 -10.86
CA VAL A 112 6.86 -18.97 -9.87
C VAL A 112 7.42 -17.64 -10.37
N ARG A 113 6.60 -16.60 -10.35
CA ARG A 113 6.99 -15.25 -10.77
C ARG A 113 7.28 -14.37 -9.57
N ILE A 114 8.36 -13.61 -9.64
CA ILE A 114 8.68 -12.57 -8.67
C ILE A 114 7.87 -11.31 -9.03
N PRO A 115 7.14 -10.69 -8.08
CA PRO A 115 6.43 -9.45 -8.36
C PRO A 115 7.36 -8.36 -8.95
N GLY A 116 6.93 -7.79 -10.08
CA GLY A 116 7.69 -6.75 -10.77
C GLY A 116 8.92 -7.23 -11.53
N SER A 117 9.03 -8.55 -11.82
CA SER A 117 10.10 -9.09 -12.66
C SER A 117 9.63 -10.33 -13.40
N ASP A 118 10.06 -10.43 -14.68
CA ASP A 118 9.91 -11.66 -15.47
C ASP A 118 11.09 -12.62 -15.28
N VAL A 119 12.12 -12.21 -14.55
CA VAL A 119 13.33 -12.99 -14.31
C VAL A 119 13.36 -13.44 -12.87
N VAL A 120 13.69 -14.71 -12.63
CA VAL A 120 14.05 -15.23 -11.31
C VAL A 120 15.57 -15.34 -11.26
N PRO A 121 16.25 -14.67 -10.30
CA PRO A 121 17.71 -14.67 -10.26
C PRO A 121 18.24 -16.06 -9.91
N LYS A 122 19.27 -16.49 -10.62
CA LYS A 122 20.02 -17.73 -10.35
C LYS A 122 21.05 -17.49 -9.24
N GLN A 123 21.68 -18.54 -8.75
CA GLN A 123 22.74 -18.44 -7.78
C GLN A 123 23.83 -17.44 -8.24
N GLY A 124 24.15 -16.48 -7.36
CA GLY A 124 25.08 -15.39 -7.63
C GLY A 124 24.51 -14.22 -8.46
N GLU A 125 23.22 -14.23 -8.73
CA GLU A 125 22.50 -13.15 -9.40
C GLU A 125 21.51 -12.47 -8.44
N TYR A 126 21.16 -11.21 -8.72
CA TYR A 126 20.14 -10.52 -7.94
C TYR A 126 19.31 -9.54 -8.78
N LEU A 127 18.09 -9.27 -8.25
CA LEU A 127 17.23 -8.17 -8.66
C LEU A 127 17.26 -7.10 -7.56
N ALA A 128 17.20 -5.84 -7.95
CA ALA A 128 17.14 -4.73 -7.01
C ALA A 128 15.91 -3.86 -7.24
N SER A 129 15.38 -3.26 -6.18
CA SER A 129 14.44 -2.14 -6.33
C SER A 129 15.13 -0.95 -7.02
N PRO A 130 14.38 -0.04 -7.67
CA PRO A 130 14.99 1.12 -8.35
C PRO A 130 15.88 1.97 -7.44
N ALA A 131 15.46 2.16 -6.17
CA ALA A 131 16.25 2.92 -5.19
C ALA A 131 17.53 2.19 -4.81
N LEU A 132 17.46 0.86 -4.62
CA LEU A 132 18.65 0.06 -4.29
C LEU A 132 19.64 0.02 -5.47
N ALA A 133 19.15 -0.17 -6.69
CA ALA A 133 20.00 -0.16 -7.90
C ALA A 133 20.76 1.17 -8.05
N LYS A 134 20.08 2.30 -7.86
CA LYS A 134 20.72 3.62 -7.85
C LYS A 134 21.78 3.75 -6.75
N ARG A 135 21.47 3.22 -5.56
CA ARG A 135 22.40 3.29 -4.44
C ARG A 135 23.64 2.44 -4.67
N ILE A 136 23.48 1.22 -5.16
CA ILE A 136 24.60 0.34 -5.53
C ILE A 136 25.49 1.02 -6.58
N ALA A 137 24.91 1.61 -7.63
CA ALA A 137 25.65 2.31 -8.67
C ALA A 137 26.38 3.58 -8.14
N SER A 138 25.96 4.15 -7.04
CA SER A 138 26.56 5.36 -6.43
C SER A 138 27.64 5.07 -5.39
N LEU A 139 27.78 3.81 -4.96
CA LEU A 139 28.74 3.41 -3.92
C LEU A 139 29.90 2.62 -4.54
N PRO A 140 31.09 2.66 -3.90
CA PRO A 140 32.19 1.77 -4.28
C PRO A 140 31.80 0.29 -4.18
N ALA A 141 32.36 -0.55 -5.04
CA ALA A 141 32.04 -1.97 -5.12
C ALA A 141 32.24 -2.72 -3.80
N ASP A 142 33.31 -2.36 -3.06
CA ASP A 142 33.67 -2.94 -1.76
C ASP A 142 32.63 -2.63 -0.64
N GLN A 143 31.79 -1.61 -0.82
CA GLN A 143 30.78 -1.27 0.18
C GLN A 143 29.44 -2.01 -0.02
N LEU A 144 28.95 -2.08 -1.25
CA LEU A 144 27.66 -2.69 -1.54
C LEU A 144 27.60 -3.43 -2.90
N GLY A 145 28.42 -3.02 -3.88
CA GLY A 145 28.33 -3.48 -5.26
C GLY A 145 28.47 -5.00 -5.43
N ASP A 146 29.42 -5.61 -4.73
CA ASP A 146 29.71 -7.04 -4.86
C ASP A 146 28.96 -7.92 -3.85
N ARG A 147 28.16 -7.33 -2.96
CA ARG A 147 27.54 -8.05 -1.84
C ARG A 147 26.49 -9.09 -2.28
N TYR A 148 25.77 -8.80 -3.34
CA TYR A 148 24.66 -9.65 -3.80
C TYR A 148 24.97 -10.41 -5.11
N GLY A 149 26.17 -10.22 -5.68
CA GLY A 149 26.57 -10.82 -6.94
C GLY A 149 26.25 -9.96 -8.15
N LYS A 150 25.82 -10.56 -9.25
CA LYS A 150 25.56 -9.89 -10.53
C LYS A 150 24.10 -9.41 -10.60
N GLN A 151 23.89 -8.12 -10.82
CA GLN A 151 22.55 -7.59 -11.09
C GLN A 151 22.03 -8.07 -12.46
N VAL A 152 20.86 -8.73 -12.47
CA VAL A 152 20.22 -9.23 -13.68
C VAL A 152 18.96 -8.47 -14.06
N GLY A 153 18.46 -7.59 -13.16
CA GLY A 153 17.31 -6.75 -13.45
C GLY A 153 17.00 -5.78 -12.34
N VAL A 154 15.96 -4.98 -12.59
CA VAL A 154 15.39 -4.03 -11.64
C VAL A 154 13.92 -4.37 -11.48
N LEU A 155 13.45 -4.41 -10.23
CA LEU A 155 12.02 -4.62 -9.94
C LEU A 155 11.20 -3.43 -10.43
N ASP A 156 9.98 -3.72 -10.89
CA ASP A 156 9.04 -2.67 -11.24
C ASP A 156 8.78 -1.76 -10.02
N PRO A 157 8.79 -0.43 -10.18
CA PRO A 157 8.44 0.50 -9.11
C PRO A 157 7.10 0.21 -8.42
N ASP A 158 6.14 -0.33 -9.17
CA ASP A 158 4.83 -0.68 -8.65
C ASP A 158 4.81 -1.97 -7.82
N ALA A 159 5.88 -2.76 -7.87
CA ALA A 159 6.02 -3.98 -7.06
C ALA A 159 6.60 -3.72 -5.67
N VAL A 160 7.09 -2.54 -5.37
CA VAL A 160 7.68 -2.18 -4.08
C VAL A 160 6.82 -1.16 -3.34
N GLU A 161 7.01 -1.05 -2.03
CA GLU A 161 6.20 -0.19 -1.15
C GLU A 161 6.21 1.28 -1.59
N GLY A 162 7.34 1.76 -2.06
CA GLY A 162 7.49 3.14 -2.48
C GLY A 162 8.83 3.40 -3.20
N PRO A 163 9.02 4.62 -3.70
CA PRO A 163 10.15 4.96 -4.55
C PRO A 163 11.51 4.87 -3.84
N ASP A 164 11.53 4.92 -2.51
CA ASP A 164 12.75 4.86 -1.69
C ASP A 164 12.97 3.49 -1.04
N SER A 165 12.13 2.49 -1.32
CA SER A 165 12.22 1.15 -0.76
C SER A 165 13.48 0.44 -1.25
N LEU A 166 14.28 -0.10 -0.32
CA LEU A 166 15.48 -0.85 -0.61
C LEU A 166 15.16 -2.36 -0.50
N VAL A 167 14.98 -3.01 -1.63
CA VAL A 167 14.67 -4.45 -1.72
C VAL A 167 15.65 -5.11 -2.65
N ALA A 168 16.25 -6.23 -2.21
CA ALA A 168 17.04 -7.13 -3.02
C ALA A 168 16.39 -8.52 -3.07
N VAL A 169 16.30 -9.11 -4.24
CA VAL A 169 15.96 -10.53 -4.41
C VAL A 169 17.23 -11.23 -4.88
N VAL A 170 17.79 -12.08 -4.06
CA VAL A 170 19.11 -12.68 -4.27
C VAL A 170 18.96 -14.17 -4.55
N GLY A 171 19.41 -14.60 -5.71
CA GLY A 171 19.50 -16.01 -6.07
C GLY A 171 20.65 -16.70 -5.32
N THR A 172 20.34 -17.79 -4.65
CA THR A 172 21.30 -18.59 -3.89
C THR A 172 21.02 -20.10 -4.05
N ASP A 173 21.81 -20.94 -3.41
CA ASP A 173 21.56 -22.36 -3.36
C ASP A 173 20.58 -22.73 -2.24
N LEU A 174 19.97 -23.92 -2.38
CA LEU A 174 18.96 -24.42 -1.43
C LEU A 174 19.53 -24.61 -0.01
N GLY A 175 20.80 -25.01 0.09
CA GLY A 175 21.46 -25.21 1.38
C GLY A 175 21.63 -23.89 2.14
N THR A 176 21.98 -22.82 1.43
CA THR A 176 22.05 -21.47 2.01
C THR A 176 20.70 -20.99 2.49
N VAL A 177 19.63 -21.16 1.68
CA VAL A 177 18.26 -20.83 2.11
C VAL A 177 17.88 -21.65 3.34
N ALA A 178 18.07 -22.96 3.31
CA ALA A 178 17.68 -23.85 4.40
C ALA A 178 18.43 -23.60 5.72
N SER A 179 19.67 -23.11 5.62
CA SER A 179 20.48 -22.74 6.80
C SER A 179 20.31 -21.30 7.27
N SER A 180 19.44 -20.53 6.62
CA SER A 180 19.21 -19.13 6.98
C SER A 180 18.64 -19.03 8.40
N GLN A 181 19.41 -18.39 9.28
CA GLN A 181 19.02 -18.12 10.67
C GLN A 181 18.18 -16.83 10.73
N SER A 182 17.04 -16.83 10.08
CA SER A 182 16.07 -15.74 10.19
C SER A 182 15.12 -16.03 11.36
N TYR A 183 14.53 -14.98 11.94
CA TYR A 183 13.45 -15.11 12.93
C TYR A 183 12.28 -15.95 12.39
N ILE A 184 12.15 -16.05 11.11
CA ILE A 184 11.13 -16.80 10.40
C ILE A 184 11.82 -17.92 9.62
N PRO A 185 11.34 -19.17 9.76
CA PRO A 185 11.96 -20.30 9.08
C PRO A 185 11.88 -20.15 7.56
N PRO A 186 12.86 -20.71 6.83
CA PRO A 186 12.80 -20.79 5.38
C PRO A 186 11.53 -21.50 4.90
N GLN A 187 10.99 -21.05 3.78
CA GLN A 187 9.70 -21.54 3.27
C GLN A 187 9.77 -21.94 1.81
N VAL A 188 8.82 -22.79 1.41
CA VAL A 188 8.55 -23.12 0.01
C VAL A 188 7.34 -22.31 -0.43
N VAL A 189 7.49 -21.58 -1.54
CA VAL A 189 6.42 -20.76 -2.11
C VAL A 189 6.06 -21.22 -3.52
N THR A 190 4.78 -21.20 -3.83
CA THR A 190 4.25 -21.45 -5.20
C THR A 190 3.78 -20.17 -5.87
N SER A 191 3.64 -19.09 -5.12
CA SER A 191 3.32 -17.76 -5.63
C SER A 191 3.63 -16.72 -4.56
N PHE A 192 3.99 -15.51 -4.99
CA PHE A 192 4.12 -14.37 -4.09
C PHE A 192 2.80 -13.61 -4.06
N GLN A 193 2.19 -13.53 -2.89
CA GLN A 193 1.00 -12.70 -2.67
C GLN A 193 1.27 -11.83 -1.44
N GLY A 194 1.18 -10.52 -1.63
CA GLY A 194 1.19 -9.59 -0.50
C GLY A 194 -0.08 -9.77 0.34
N ILE A 195 0.01 -9.54 1.63
CA ILE A 195 -1.12 -9.57 2.54
C ILE A 195 -1.63 -8.15 2.71
N PRO A 196 -2.91 -7.88 2.40
CA PRO A 196 -3.52 -6.62 2.78
C PRO A 196 -3.50 -6.53 4.31
N TYR A 197 -2.80 -5.55 4.84
CA TYR A 197 -2.79 -5.31 6.28
C TYR A 197 -4.14 -4.74 6.70
N GLU A 198 -5.07 -5.63 7.02
CA GLU A 198 -6.34 -5.28 7.62
C GLU A 198 -6.14 -5.04 9.12
N ASN A 199 -5.75 -3.84 9.49
CA ASN A 199 -5.81 -3.43 10.87
C ASN A 199 -7.23 -2.98 11.18
N GLU A 200 -7.99 -3.78 11.95
CA GLU A 200 -9.33 -3.42 12.40
C GLU A 200 -9.37 -2.05 13.08
N ALA A 201 -8.33 -1.71 13.84
CA ALA A 201 -8.19 -0.40 14.46
C ALA A 201 -8.15 0.74 13.42
N TYR A 202 -7.51 0.52 12.26
CA TYR A 202 -7.50 1.48 11.16
C TYR A 202 -8.87 1.63 10.51
N ARG A 203 -9.59 0.52 10.29
CA ARG A 203 -10.97 0.56 9.75
C ARG A 203 -11.90 1.30 10.69
N ILE A 204 -11.81 1.05 12.00
CA ILE A 204 -12.59 1.74 13.02
C ILE A 204 -12.22 3.23 13.06
N ALA A 205 -10.94 3.58 13.05
CA ALA A 205 -10.48 4.98 13.05
C ALA A 205 -10.96 5.73 11.80
N MET A 206 -10.92 5.11 10.63
CA MET A 206 -11.44 5.66 9.38
C MET A 206 -12.95 5.86 9.43
N LEU A 207 -13.69 4.90 9.98
CA LEU A 207 -15.15 5.00 10.16
C LEU A 207 -15.50 6.14 11.11
N ILE A 208 -14.82 6.24 12.26
CA ILE A 208 -14.99 7.33 13.22
C ILE A 208 -14.65 8.67 12.56
N GLY A 209 -13.56 8.75 11.82
CA GLY A 209 -13.17 9.95 11.06
C GLY A 209 -14.21 10.38 10.04
N ALA A 210 -14.76 9.42 9.29
CA ALA A 210 -15.82 9.68 8.32
C ALA A 210 -17.10 10.20 9.01
N ILE A 211 -17.52 9.61 10.11
CA ILE A 211 -18.67 10.03 10.90
C ILE A 211 -18.42 11.43 11.49
N ALA A 212 -17.23 11.68 12.05
CA ALA A 212 -16.85 12.95 12.64
C ALA A 212 -16.87 14.11 11.64
N VAL A 213 -16.64 13.84 10.36
CA VAL A 213 -16.74 14.84 9.28
C VAL A 213 -18.17 14.99 8.78
N LEU A 214 -18.88 13.89 8.61
CA LEU A 214 -20.19 13.86 7.96
C LEU A 214 -21.30 14.38 8.86
N VAL A 215 -21.26 14.09 10.17
CA VAL A 215 -22.29 14.52 11.13
C VAL A 215 -22.32 16.05 11.30
N PRO A 216 -21.21 16.77 11.54
CA PRO A 216 -21.25 18.24 11.59
C PRO A 216 -21.68 18.89 10.28
N ALA A 217 -21.26 18.31 9.13
CA ALA A 217 -21.66 18.81 7.81
C ALA A 217 -23.18 18.71 7.60
N LEU A 218 -23.79 17.57 7.96
CA LEU A 218 -25.24 17.36 7.88
C LEU A 218 -26.00 18.26 8.87
N LEU A 219 -25.52 18.40 10.10
CA LEU A 219 -26.13 19.30 11.10
C LEU A 219 -26.11 20.74 10.61
N LEU A 220 -25.00 21.19 10.02
CA LEU A 220 -24.87 22.55 9.51
C LEU A 220 -25.86 22.82 8.37
N VAL A 221 -26.06 21.85 7.47
CA VAL A 221 -27.07 21.91 6.41
C VAL A 221 -28.48 21.94 7.02
N GLY A 222 -28.77 21.10 8.03
CA GLY A 222 -30.05 21.08 8.72
C GLY A 222 -30.41 22.40 9.39
N ILE A 223 -29.50 22.96 10.21
CA ILE A 223 -29.70 24.25 10.89
C ILE A 223 -29.95 25.39 9.91
N VAL A 224 -29.23 25.42 8.80
CA VAL A 224 -29.39 26.49 7.81
C VAL A 224 -30.70 26.35 7.04
N THR A 225 -31.17 25.15 6.76
CA THR A 225 -32.48 24.94 6.12
C THR A 225 -33.62 25.31 7.05
N ASP A 226 -33.54 24.99 8.35
CA ASP A 226 -34.55 25.32 9.35
C ASP A 226 -34.64 26.85 9.59
N LEU A 227 -33.51 27.52 9.73
CA LEU A 227 -33.47 28.98 9.85
C LEU A 227 -34.06 29.68 8.61
N GLY A 228 -33.82 29.13 7.43
CA GLY A 228 -34.40 29.61 6.18
C GLY A 228 -35.91 29.41 6.09
N ALA A 229 -36.44 28.36 6.70
CA ALA A 229 -37.89 28.09 6.78
C ALA A 229 -38.59 29.01 7.79
N ALA A 230 -38.03 29.18 8.98
CA ALA A 230 -38.57 30.08 10.04
C ALA A 230 -38.66 31.53 9.57
N GLN A 231 -37.63 32.06 8.93
CA GLN A 231 -37.63 33.45 8.39
C GLN A 231 -38.66 33.66 7.28
N ARG A 232 -39.01 32.62 6.55
CA ARG A 232 -40.09 32.70 5.54
C ARG A 232 -41.45 32.69 6.18
N ALA A 233 -41.68 31.89 7.25
CA ALA A 233 -42.93 31.86 7.97
C ALA A 233 -43.26 33.22 8.59
N GLU A 234 -42.30 33.92 9.19
CA GLU A 234 -42.50 35.27 9.75
C GLU A 234 -42.86 36.32 8.71
N ARG A 235 -42.33 36.22 7.50
CA ARG A 235 -42.63 37.15 6.39
C ARG A 235 -44.02 36.97 5.78
N PHE A 236 -44.64 35.82 6.00
CA PHE A 236 -46.03 35.59 5.54
C PHE A 236 -47.08 35.81 6.62
N ALA A 237 -46.65 36.08 7.86
CA ALA A 237 -47.54 36.40 9.00
C ALA A 237 -47.76 37.91 9.21
N THR A 238 -47.04 38.78 8.46
CA THR A 238 -47.20 40.24 8.38
C THR A 238 -47.79 40.62 7.05
#